data_49fe54310f47517559c2ebc1b75639dd
#
_entry.id   49fe54310f47517559c2ebc1b75639dd
#
_cell.length_a   1.000
_cell.length_b   1.000
_cell.length_c   1.000
_cell.angle_alpha   90.00
_cell.angle_beta   90.00
_cell.angle_gamma   90.00
#
_symmetry.space_group_name_H-M   'P 1'
#
loop_
_entity.id
_entity.type
_entity.pdbx_description
1 polymer ?
#
loop_
_entity_poly.entity_id
_entity_poly.type
_entity_poly.pdbx_seq_one_letter_code
_entity_poly.pdbx_strand_id
1 'polypeptide(L)'
;MFDVVALGELLIDFTCASKDEAGYPTLAANPGGAPGNFLAALQAYGCTTAMLGKVGADAFGKLLVGTLESRGIDTRGIVMDSDVFTTLAFVTLDDTGNREFSFARKPGADTRLTEAEALDAGLIDD
;
A
#
# COMPACT_ATOMS: atom_id res chain seq x y z
N MET A 1 10.32 20.97 3.83
CA MET A 1 8.86 20.92 4.21
C MET A 1 8.11 20.32 3.04
N PHE A 2 7.22 19.36 3.26
CA PHE A 2 6.35 18.79 2.22
C PHE A 2 5.02 19.55 2.17
N ASP A 3 4.43 19.65 0.97
CA ASP A 3 3.10 20.25 0.84
C ASP A 3 2.04 19.36 1.47
N VAL A 4 2.21 18.03 1.36
CA VAL A 4 1.29 17.05 1.95
C VAL A 4 2.05 15.82 2.46
N VAL A 5 1.75 15.45 3.69
CA VAL A 5 2.14 14.17 4.29
C VAL A 5 0.89 13.37 4.57
N ALA A 6 0.79 12.16 4.05
CA ALA A 6 -0.34 11.27 4.32
C ALA A 6 0.08 10.12 5.23
N LEU A 7 -0.78 9.78 6.18
CA LEU A 7 -0.63 8.62 7.05
C LEU A 7 -1.73 7.62 6.75
N GLY A 8 -1.38 6.36 6.54
CA GLY A 8 -2.38 5.33 6.40
C GLY A 8 -1.91 4.04 5.77
N GLU A 9 -2.85 3.32 5.20
CA GLU A 9 -2.62 1.97 4.67
C GLU A 9 -1.83 1.96 3.36
N LEU A 10 -1.00 0.93 3.24
CA LEU A 10 -0.38 0.48 1.99
C LEU A 10 -0.62 -1.02 1.88
N LEU A 11 -1.08 -1.46 0.73
CA LEU A 11 -1.44 -2.86 0.50
C LEU A 11 -1.30 -3.24 -0.98
N ILE A 12 -1.38 -4.52 -1.26
CA ILE A 12 -1.45 -5.04 -2.62
C ILE A 12 -2.88 -5.52 -2.90
N ASP A 13 -3.47 -5.01 -3.98
CA ASP A 13 -4.73 -5.50 -4.52
C ASP A 13 -4.45 -6.57 -5.58
N PHE A 14 -4.82 -7.82 -5.29
CA PHE A 14 -4.81 -8.89 -6.27
C PHE A 14 -6.12 -8.90 -7.05
N THR A 15 -6.06 -8.69 -8.35
CA THR A 15 -7.22 -8.77 -9.25
C THR A 15 -7.06 -9.93 -10.22
N CYS A 16 -8.16 -10.61 -10.55
CA CYS A 16 -8.14 -11.67 -11.55
C CYS A 16 -7.92 -11.06 -12.95
N ALA A 17 -6.76 -11.32 -13.53
CA ALA A 17 -6.42 -10.86 -14.88
C ALA A 17 -6.97 -11.80 -15.96
N SER A 18 -6.93 -13.12 -15.71
CA SER A 18 -7.41 -14.16 -16.62
C SER A 18 -7.66 -15.46 -15.86
N LYS A 19 -8.29 -16.41 -16.53
CA LYS A 19 -8.39 -17.80 -16.07
C LYS A 19 -7.82 -18.71 -17.13
N ASP A 20 -7.17 -19.80 -16.70
CA ASP A 20 -6.73 -20.85 -17.61
C ASP A 20 -7.89 -21.78 -18.04
N GLU A 21 -7.61 -22.79 -18.89
CA GLU A 21 -8.61 -23.72 -19.37
C GLU A 21 -9.25 -24.55 -18.24
N ALA A 22 -8.54 -24.78 -17.13
CA ALA A 22 -9.03 -25.47 -15.94
C ALA A 22 -9.82 -24.55 -14.99
N GLY A 23 -9.87 -23.24 -15.27
CA GLY A 23 -10.56 -22.23 -14.46
C GLY A 23 -9.70 -21.64 -13.34
N TYR A 24 -8.39 -21.94 -13.28
CA TYR A 24 -7.50 -21.34 -12.30
C TYR A 24 -7.21 -19.87 -12.62
N PRO A 25 -7.34 -18.98 -11.64
CA PRO A 25 -7.13 -17.56 -11.87
C PRO A 25 -5.63 -17.22 -11.93
N THR A 26 -5.28 -16.33 -12.86
CA THR A 26 -4.04 -15.57 -12.80
C THR A 26 -4.32 -14.24 -12.14
N LEU A 27 -3.57 -13.92 -11.10
CA LEU A 27 -3.79 -12.70 -10.32
C LEU A 27 -2.72 -11.65 -10.64
N ALA A 28 -3.15 -10.43 -10.92
CA ALA A 28 -2.27 -9.28 -11.04
C ALA A 28 -2.14 -8.58 -9.69
N ALA A 29 -0.91 -8.36 -9.24
CA ALA A 29 -0.60 -7.64 -8.01
C ALA A 29 -0.52 -6.14 -8.29
N ASN A 30 -1.48 -5.37 -7.79
CA ASN A 30 -1.53 -3.93 -7.98
C ASN A 30 -1.25 -3.19 -6.68
N PRO A 31 -0.33 -2.22 -6.65
CA PRO A 31 -0.18 -1.34 -5.52
C PRO A 31 -1.48 -0.60 -5.22
N GLY A 32 -1.90 -0.63 -3.95
CA GLY A 32 -3.16 -0.06 -3.48
C GLY A 32 -3.02 0.64 -2.14
N GLY A 33 -4.13 1.13 -1.65
CA GLY A 33 -4.23 1.97 -0.47
C GLY A 33 -4.61 3.40 -0.84
N ALA A 34 -5.69 3.91 -0.24
CA ALA A 34 -6.21 5.24 -0.56
C ALA A 34 -5.20 6.37 -0.35
N PRO A 35 -4.39 6.40 0.75
CA PRO A 35 -3.43 7.46 0.97
C PRO A 35 -2.34 7.53 -0.10
N GLY A 36 -1.78 6.38 -0.50
CA GLY A 36 -0.76 6.32 -1.55
C GLY A 36 -1.27 6.79 -2.91
N ASN A 37 -2.49 6.40 -3.27
CA ASN A 37 -3.13 6.84 -4.51
C ASN A 37 -3.41 8.36 -4.49
N PHE A 38 -3.84 8.90 -3.36
CA PHE A 38 -4.04 10.34 -3.16
C PHE A 38 -2.74 11.13 -3.35
N LEU A 39 -1.65 10.68 -2.69
CA LEU A 39 -0.33 11.32 -2.83
C LEU A 39 0.19 11.27 -4.26
N ALA A 40 0.00 10.15 -4.96
CA ALA A 40 0.41 10.03 -6.36
C ALA A 40 -0.33 11.03 -7.27
N ALA A 41 -1.62 11.26 -7.02
CA ALA A 41 -2.38 12.28 -7.74
C ALA A 41 -1.84 13.69 -7.47
N LEU A 42 -1.58 14.03 -6.21
CA LEU A 42 -1.00 15.34 -5.85
C LEU A 42 0.39 15.55 -6.43
N GLN A 43 1.23 14.51 -6.42
CA GLN A 43 2.56 14.56 -7.03
C GLN A 43 2.48 14.89 -8.53
N ALA A 44 1.49 14.33 -9.23
CA ALA A 44 1.26 14.62 -10.65
C ALA A 44 0.84 16.08 -10.89
N TYR A 45 0.28 16.76 -9.89
CA TYR A 45 -0.02 18.19 -9.92
C TYR A 45 1.13 19.08 -9.44
N GLY A 46 2.30 18.51 -9.15
CA GLY A 46 3.50 19.25 -8.77
C GLY A 46 3.66 19.52 -7.27
N CYS A 47 2.84 18.91 -6.42
CA CYS A 47 3.03 18.98 -4.97
C CYS A 47 4.21 18.11 -4.53
N THR A 48 4.92 18.52 -3.49
CA THR A 48 5.88 17.66 -2.78
C THR A 48 5.17 16.83 -1.75
N THR A 49 5.34 15.51 -1.80
CA THR A 49 4.54 14.58 -0.99
C THR A 49 5.40 13.56 -0.25
N ALA A 50 4.94 13.14 0.93
CA ALA A 50 5.57 12.08 1.72
C ALA A 50 4.52 11.15 2.32
N MET A 51 4.92 9.89 2.56
CA MET A 51 4.05 8.86 3.12
C MET A 51 4.55 8.38 4.48
N LEU A 52 3.63 8.32 5.44
CA LEU A 52 3.78 7.62 6.72
C LEU A 52 2.97 6.34 6.68
N GLY A 53 3.62 5.21 6.87
CA GLY A 53 2.95 3.92 6.82
C GLY A 53 3.85 2.77 7.24
N LYS A 54 3.31 1.56 7.18
CA LYS A 54 4.06 0.35 7.51
C LYS A 54 3.73 -0.76 6.53
N VAL A 55 4.76 -1.42 6.05
CA VAL A 55 4.68 -2.59 5.17
C VAL A 55 5.53 -3.72 5.73
N GLY A 56 5.30 -4.94 5.27
CA GLY A 56 6.16 -6.06 5.65
C GLY A 56 7.53 -5.98 4.99
N ALA A 57 8.54 -6.54 5.65
CA ALA A 57 9.87 -6.75 5.07
C ALA A 57 9.85 -7.95 4.10
N ASP A 58 8.99 -7.88 3.10
CA ASP A 58 8.71 -8.91 2.10
C ASP A 58 8.73 -8.33 0.68
N ALA A 59 8.54 -9.18 -0.31
CA ALA A 59 8.57 -8.78 -1.72
C ALA A 59 7.51 -7.72 -2.06
N PHE A 60 6.34 -7.77 -1.43
CA PHE A 60 5.25 -6.83 -1.68
C PHE A 60 5.47 -5.50 -0.98
N GLY A 61 6.04 -5.51 0.23
CA GLY A 61 6.48 -4.28 0.90
C GLY A 61 7.51 -3.52 0.07
N LYS A 62 8.50 -4.22 -0.49
CA LYS A 62 9.50 -3.64 -1.39
C LYS A 62 8.88 -3.10 -2.68
N LEU A 63 7.90 -3.82 -3.24
CA LEU A 63 7.17 -3.37 -4.44
C LEU A 63 6.40 -2.07 -4.16
N LEU A 64 5.73 -1.97 -3.01
CA LEU A 64 4.99 -0.77 -2.62
C LEU A 64 5.92 0.44 -2.44
N VAL A 65 7.00 0.29 -1.68
CA VAL A 65 7.98 1.36 -1.48
C VAL A 65 8.56 1.82 -2.82
N GLY A 66 9.05 0.90 -3.64
CA GLY A 66 9.61 1.23 -4.95
C GLY A 66 8.61 1.91 -5.89
N THR A 67 7.32 1.54 -5.80
CA THR A 67 6.27 2.21 -6.59
C THR A 67 6.07 3.66 -6.16
N LEU A 68 6.04 3.94 -4.86
CA LEU A 68 5.92 5.31 -4.35
C LEU A 68 7.13 6.15 -4.73
N GLU A 69 8.35 5.61 -4.57
CA GLU A 69 9.60 6.28 -4.97
C GLU A 69 9.63 6.61 -6.46
N SER A 70 9.20 5.67 -7.32
CA SER A 70 9.13 5.89 -8.76
C SER A 70 8.17 7.00 -9.16
N ARG A 71 7.22 7.34 -8.29
CA ARG A 71 6.26 8.44 -8.46
C ARG A 71 6.73 9.74 -7.80
N GLY A 72 7.93 9.77 -7.22
CA GLY A 72 8.50 10.95 -6.57
C GLY A 72 7.99 11.21 -5.15
N ILE A 73 7.26 10.26 -4.55
CA ILE A 73 6.78 10.37 -3.18
C ILE A 73 7.91 10.01 -2.21
N ASP A 74 8.15 10.82 -1.20
CA ASP A 74 9.15 10.51 -0.17
C ASP A 74 8.67 9.37 0.73
N THR A 75 9.49 8.34 0.86
CA THR A 75 9.17 7.10 1.57
C THR A 75 9.90 6.92 2.89
N ARG A 76 10.65 7.94 3.37
CA ARG A 76 11.41 7.84 4.64
C ARG A 76 10.54 7.51 5.85
N GLY A 77 9.25 7.83 5.79
CA GLY A 77 8.26 7.53 6.83
C GLY A 77 7.61 6.15 6.71
N ILE A 78 8.09 5.30 5.79
CA ILE A 78 7.58 3.93 5.67
C ILE A 78 8.47 2.98 6.45
N VAL A 79 7.90 2.33 7.45
CA VAL A 79 8.58 1.32 8.28
C VAL A 79 8.43 -0.05 7.65
N MET A 80 9.53 -0.82 7.61
CA MET A 80 9.53 -2.22 7.18
C MET A 80 9.44 -3.13 8.39
N ASP A 81 8.37 -3.89 8.52
CA ASP A 81 8.13 -4.83 9.63
C ASP A 81 8.69 -6.21 9.28
N SER A 82 9.59 -6.75 10.10
CA SER A 82 10.16 -8.09 9.91
C SER A 82 9.26 -9.21 10.40
N ASP A 83 8.26 -8.91 11.24
CA ASP A 83 7.44 -9.89 11.94
C ASP A 83 6.04 -10.03 11.33
N VAL A 84 5.56 -9.00 10.63
CA VAL A 84 4.21 -8.95 10.07
C VAL A 84 4.25 -8.72 8.58
N PHE A 85 3.49 -9.52 7.84
CA PHE A 85 3.45 -9.47 6.38
C PHE A 85 2.69 -8.23 5.87
N THR A 86 3.06 -7.76 4.68
CA THR A 86 2.31 -6.73 3.95
C THR A 86 0.85 -7.16 3.78
N THR A 87 -0.10 -6.25 4.02
CA THR A 87 -1.52 -6.51 3.80
C THR A 87 -1.80 -6.82 2.34
N LEU A 88 -2.55 -7.91 2.10
CA LEU A 88 -3.02 -8.30 0.78
C LEU A 88 -4.54 -8.24 0.73
N ALA A 89 -5.07 -7.68 -0.33
CA ALA A 89 -6.49 -7.71 -0.65
C ALA A 89 -6.69 -8.54 -1.93
N PHE A 90 -7.69 -9.42 -1.92
CA PHE A 90 -8.08 -10.20 -3.09
C PHE A 90 -9.43 -9.71 -3.57
N VAL A 91 -9.48 -9.23 -4.81
CA VAL A 91 -10.70 -8.74 -5.43
C VAL A 91 -11.23 -9.81 -6.37
N THR A 92 -12.38 -10.37 -6.02
CA THR A 92 -13.09 -11.37 -6.81
C THR A 92 -14.45 -10.85 -7.25
N LEU A 93 -15.09 -11.55 -8.18
CA LEU A 93 -16.46 -11.25 -8.59
C LEU A 93 -17.36 -12.39 -8.12
N ASP A 94 -18.51 -12.03 -7.54
CA ASP A 94 -19.56 -12.98 -7.24
C ASP A 94 -20.30 -13.46 -8.51
N ASP A 95 -21.25 -14.38 -8.36
CA ASP A 95 -22.01 -14.93 -9.49
C ASP A 95 -22.87 -13.89 -10.23
N THR A 96 -23.10 -12.72 -9.63
CA THR A 96 -23.85 -11.59 -10.20
C THR A 96 -22.96 -10.50 -10.77
N GLY A 97 -21.62 -10.66 -10.67
CA GLY A 97 -20.63 -9.69 -11.16
C GLY A 97 -20.29 -8.58 -10.19
N ASN A 98 -20.74 -8.64 -8.93
CA ASN A 98 -20.36 -7.69 -7.89
C ASN A 98 -18.95 -8.00 -7.36
N ARG A 99 -18.23 -6.95 -6.96
CA ARG A 99 -16.90 -7.11 -6.36
C ARG A 99 -17.01 -7.61 -4.93
N GLU A 100 -16.25 -8.65 -4.63
CA GLU A 100 -16.00 -9.15 -3.29
C GLU A 100 -14.53 -8.91 -2.92
N PHE A 101 -14.29 -8.51 -1.66
CA PHE A 101 -12.95 -8.30 -1.12
C PHE A 101 -12.67 -9.29 -0.01
N SER A 102 -11.52 -9.96 -0.12
CA SER A 102 -10.97 -10.80 0.94
C SER A 102 -9.61 -10.24 1.36
N PHE A 103 -9.41 -10.04 2.65
CA PHE A 103 -8.17 -9.44 3.18
C PHE A 103 -7.33 -10.45 3.95
N ALA A 104 -6.05 -10.51 3.63
CA ALA A 104 -5.02 -11.10 4.47
C ALA A 104 -4.41 -9.99 5.35
N ARG A 105 -5.07 -9.70 6.49
CA ARG A 105 -4.78 -8.58 7.40
C ARG A 105 -5.04 -8.95 8.87
N LYS A 106 -4.57 -10.13 9.31
CA LYS A 106 -4.83 -10.61 10.68
C LYS A 106 -3.54 -11.07 11.39
N PRO A 107 -2.62 -10.15 11.73
CA PRO A 107 -2.54 -8.75 11.36
C PRO A 107 -1.90 -8.52 9.98
N GLY A 108 -2.08 -7.33 9.40
CA GLY A 108 -1.29 -6.81 8.31
C GLY A 108 -0.33 -5.74 8.84
N ALA A 109 0.82 -5.54 8.19
CA ALA A 109 1.83 -4.60 8.66
C ALA A 109 1.29 -3.16 8.77
N ASP A 110 0.40 -2.75 7.87
CA ASP A 110 -0.22 -1.42 7.87
C ASP A 110 -1.07 -1.11 9.11
N THR A 111 -1.49 -2.14 9.86
CA THR A 111 -2.23 -1.99 11.12
C THR A 111 -1.31 -1.87 12.34
N ARG A 112 0.00 -1.93 12.14
CA ARG A 112 1.01 -2.03 13.22
C ARG A 112 1.91 -0.79 13.33
N LEU A 113 1.66 0.26 12.56
CA LEU A 113 2.38 1.53 12.69
C LEU A 113 2.10 2.11 14.09
N THR A 114 3.15 2.46 14.80
CA THR A 114 3.07 3.10 16.12
C THR A 114 3.24 4.61 15.99
N GLU A 115 2.78 5.34 17.00
CA GLU A 115 2.98 6.79 17.10
C GLU A 115 4.47 7.16 17.07
N ALA A 116 5.29 6.44 17.85
CA ALA A 116 6.74 6.66 17.90
C ALA A 116 7.39 6.51 16.52
N GLU A 117 7.06 5.47 15.76
CA GLU A 117 7.57 5.26 14.40
C GLU A 117 7.16 6.39 13.46
N ALA A 118 5.95 6.89 13.58
CA ALA A 118 5.46 7.99 12.74
C ALA A 118 6.18 9.31 13.06
N LEU A 119 6.44 9.59 14.34
CA LEU A 119 7.16 10.80 14.77
C LEU A 119 8.65 10.73 14.46
N ASP A 120 9.29 9.55 14.62
CA ASP A 120 10.70 9.34 14.32
C ASP A 120 11.07 9.60 12.85
N ALA A 121 10.09 9.54 11.96
CA ALA A 121 10.27 9.87 10.54
C ALA A 121 10.65 11.35 10.29
N GLY A 122 10.37 12.25 11.26
CA GLY A 122 10.65 13.67 11.14
C GLY A 122 9.88 14.36 9.99
N LEU A 123 8.69 13.86 9.68
CA LEU A 123 7.81 14.39 8.63
C LEU A 123 6.65 15.22 9.19
N ILE A 124 6.44 15.12 10.51
CA ILE A 124 5.41 15.86 11.24
C ILE A 124 6.14 16.75 12.23
N ASP A 125 5.94 18.05 12.11
CA ASP A 125 6.44 19.05 13.06
C ASP A 125 5.40 19.25 14.17
N ASP A 126 5.87 19.52 15.41
CA ASP A 126 5.01 19.83 16.57
C ASP A 126 4.24 21.17 16.40
#